data_074e3cd31c8c28d21bfdbe6789ce77f4
#
_entry.id   074e3cd31c8c28d21bfdbe6789ce77f4
#
_cell.length_a   1.000
_cell.length_b   1.000
_cell.length_c   1.000
_cell.angle_alpha   90.00
_cell.angle_beta   90.00
_cell.angle_gamma   90.00
#
_symmetry.space_group_name_H-M   'P 1'
#
loop_
_entity.id
_entity.type
_entity.pdbx_description
1 polymer ?
#
loop_
_entity_poly.entity_id
_entity_poly.type
_entity_poly.pdbx_seq_one_letter_code
_entity_poly.pdbx_strand_id
1 'polypeptide(L)'
;MKFFYKMFLGMTVILAVALGMIECVTLSYSLEHAVKREQDSALSQHQMIKYSIETVILNMKSEDVDKELTDMMSQSAKSIVGDEGGMYLADDDGKRIYANSCNYEQKDIKVKDGTLTYSIVSKENTKDTGEKQSSRYIHVKSSFKLNDNRYILITESDITPVFDESKELRYRCSVYYIVILAVGMMVILILSWMITKPLAGLTATTKKFADGDYTARSDVKTKDEIGELARAFNELAKNLESKVYELQMAAKKQEDFTANFAHELKTPMTSIIGYADTLYQKKMSEDEVHSAAGVILNEGMRLEALSFKLLELITLDKNDFRLEETRISEIIADCVETAHEAARKHNTEIVYSADEAWVWLEYDLFKTMLLNLIDNAVKSGGSKVDVSGRLISHSIYRIAVSDNGRGIPPEDIERITEAFYMVDKSRSRSEHGAGLGLALVSRIARLHHIKIHYESESGKGTKVYFDMKAEALDEK
;
A
#
# COMPACT_ATOMS: atom_id res chain seq x y z
N MET A 1 -11.75 -12.32 -5.44
CA MET A 1 -12.28 -13.01 -6.63
C MET A 1 -12.98 -12.11 -7.65
N LYS A 2 -13.85 -11.14 -7.23
CA LYS A 2 -14.53 -10.26 -8.22
C LYS A 2 -13.57 -9.44 -9.12
N PHE A 3 -12.42 -9.02 -8.61
CA PHE A 3 -11.43 -8.24 -9.38
C PHE A 3 -10.74 -9.10 -10.45
N PHE A 4 -10.32 -10.32 -10.10
CA PHE A 4 -9.74 -11.29 -11.04
C PHE A 4 -10.63 -11.53 -12.25
N TYR A 5 -11.93 -11.85 -12.04
CA TYR A 5 -12.86 -12.10 -13.13
C TYR A 5 -13.10 -10.87 -14.02
N LYS A 6 -13.17 -9.68 -13.42
CA LYS A 6 -13.33 -8.44 -14.19
C LYS A 6 -12.13 -8.17 -15.09
N MET A 7 -10.92 -8.32 -14.54
CA MET A 7 -9.69 -8.10 -15.29
C MET A 7 -9.51 -9.14 -16.39
N PHE A 8 -9.69 -10.43 -16.07
CA PHE A 8 -9.60 -11.53 -17.02
C PHE A 8 -10.61 -11.37 -18.16
N LEU A 9 -11.89 -11.15 -17.85
CA LEU A 9 -12.94 -10.99 -18.85
C LEU A 9 -12.71 -9.76 -19.72
N GLY A 10 -12.38 -8.62 -19.11
CA GLY A 10 -12.13 -7.38 -19.86
C GLY A 10 -10.97 -7.51 -20.84
N MET A 11 -9.85 -8.06 -20.43
CA MET A 11 -8.68 -8.27 -21.31
C MET A 11 -8.98 -9.28 -22.41
N THR A 12 -9.70 -10.37 -22.11
CA THR A 12 -10.06 -11.38 -23.09
C THR A 12 -11.00 -10.81 -24.16
N VAL A 13 -11.99 -10.00 -23.78
CA VAL A 13 -12.89 -9.34 -24.73
C VAL A 13 -12.13 -8.37 -25.65
N ILE A 14 -11.23 -7.56 -25.08
CA ILE A 14 -10.39 -6.63 -25.86
C ILE A 14 -9.55 -7.40 -26.88
N LEU A 15 -8.90 -8.50 -26.45
CA LEU A 15 -8.09 -9.34 -27.32
C LEU A 15 -8.93 -9.95 -28.45
N ALA A 16 -10.10 -10.52 -28.13
CA ALA A 16 -10.98 -11.13 -29.11
C ALA A 16 -11.48 -10.12 -30.15
N VAL A 17 -11.91 -8.94 -29.74
CA VAL A 17 -12.34 -7.85 -30.62
C VAL A 17 -11.20 -7.36 -31.50
N ALA A 18 -10.03 -7.13 -30.95
CA ALA A 18 -8.87 -6.64 -31.69
C ALA A 18 -8.43 -7.65 -32.78
N LEU A 19 -8.32 -8.94 -32.43
CA LEU A 19 -7.96 -9.99 -33.36
C LEU A 19 -9.04 -10.17 -34.44
N GLY A 20 -10.33 -10.15 -34.09
CA GLY A 20 -11.44 -10.24 -35.03
C GLY A 20 -11.49 -9.07 -36.01
N MET A 21 -11.21 -7.85 -35.57
CA MET A 21 -11.09 -6.70 -36.48
C MET A 21 -9.94 -6.87 -37.48
N ILE A 22 -8.75 -7.29 -36.99
CA ILE A 22 -7.59 -7.52 -37.85
C ILE A 22 -7.91 -8.60 -38.91
N GLU A 23 -8.53 -9.72 -38.51
CA GLU A 23 -8.93 -10.79 -39.42
C GLU A 23 -9.90 -10.27 -40.47
N CYS A 24 -10.96 -9.57 -40.08
CA CYS A 24 -11.97 -9.02 -40.98
C CYS A 24 -11.35 -8.04 -42.00
N VAL A 25 -10.52 -7.10 -41.53
CA VAL A 25 -9.86 -6.14 -42.43
C VAL A 25 -8.90 -6.84 -43.40
N THR A 26 -8.09 -7.77 -42.92
CA THR A 26 -7.11 -8.49 -43.74
C THR A 26 -7.80 -9.32 -44.83
N LEU A 27 -8.85 -10.08 -44.47
CA LEU A 27 -9.60 -10.89 -45.44
C LEU A 27 -10.34 -10.03 -46.47
N SER A 28 -10.97 -8.93 -46.04
CA SER A 28 -11.65 -8.00 -46.94
C SER A 28 -10.68 -7.37 -47.93
N TYR A 29 -9.55 -6.89 -47.45
CA TYR A 29 -8.50 -6.28 -48.25
C TYR A 29 -7.90 -7.28 -49.24
N SER A 30 -7.61 -8.52 -48.82
CA SER A 30 -7.07 -9.57 -49.65
C SER A 30 -8.02 -9.93 -50.79
N LEU A 31 -9.33 -10.10 -50.50
CA LEU A 31 -10.32 -10.41 -51.49
C LEU A 31 -10.50 -9.27 -52.52
N GLU A 32 -10.61 -8.02 -52.06
CA GLU A 32 -10.73 -6.85 -52.92
C GLU A 32 -9.56 -6.73 -53.90
N HIS A 33 -8.33 -6.89 -53.37
CA HIS A 33 -7.12 -6.84 -54.22
C HIS A 33 -7.04 -8.00 -55.21
N ALA A 34 -7.44 -9.21 -54.81
CA ALA A 34 -7.44 -10.35 -55.69
C ALA A 34 -8.46 -10.19 -56.85
N VAL A 35 -9.69 -9.75 -56.53
CA VAL A 35 -10.71 -9.46 -57.51
C VAL A 35 -10.28 -8.34 -58.47
N LYS A 36 -9.68 -7.24 -57.92
CA LYS A 36 -9.19 -6.14 -58.74
C LYS A 36 -8.08 -6.58 -59.71
N ARG A 37 -7.15 -7.40 -59.25
CA ARG A 37 -6.08 -7.95 -60.10
C ARG A 37 -6.63 -8.78 -61.24
N GLU A 38 -7.61 -9.65 -60.99
CA GLU A 38 -8.27 -10.43 -62.04
C GLU A 38 -9.08 -9.54 -63.01
N GLN A 39 -9.72 -8.49 -62.49
CA GLN A 39 -10.38 -7.49 -63.32
C GLN A 39 -9.40 -6.79 -64.27
N ASP A 40 -8.27 -6.30 -63.76
CA ASP A 40 -7.24 -5.64 -64.57
C ASP A 40 -6.65 -6.60 -65.61
N SER A 41 -6.47 -7.88 -65.26
CA SER A 41 -6.04 -8.94 -66.15
C SER A 41 -7.04 -9.19 -67.30
N ALA A 42 -8.33 -9.34 -66.92
CA ALA A 42 -9.42 -9.55 -67.91
C ALA A 42 -9.56 -8.36 -68.86
N LEU A 43 -9.43 -7.13 -68.35
CA LEU A 43 -9.47 -5.92 -69.20
C LEU A 43 -8.30 -5.90 -70.17
N SER A 44 -7.09 -6.22 -69.73
CA SER A 44 -5.87 -6.26 -70.55
C SER A 44 -5.96 -7.35 -71.62
N GLN A 45 -6.43 -8.55 -71.28
CA GLN A 45 -6.66 -9.65 -72.21
C GLN A 45 -7.68 -9.25 -73.27
N HIS A 46 -8.81 -8.66 -72.83
CA HIS A 46 -9.85 -8.19 -73.76
C HIS A 46 -9.30 -7.16 -74.74
N GLN A 47 -8.53 -6.18 -74.29
CA GLN A 47 -7.90 -5.18 -75.15
C GLN A 47 -6.92 -5.84 -76.15
N MET A 48 -6.13 -6.80 -75.72
CA MET A 48 -5.20 -7.54 -76.59
C MET A 48 -5.92 -8.26 -77.66
N ILE A 49 -7.03 -8.96 -77.35
CA ILE A 49 -7.86 -9.66 -78.31
C ILE A 49 -8.48 -8.68 -79.33
N LYS A 50 -9.03 -7.56 -78.83
CA LYS A 50 -9.60 -6.52 -79.68
C LYS A 50 -8.58 -5.98 -80.69
N TYR A 51 -7.36 -5.61 -80.22
CA TYR A 51 -6.29 -5.12 -81.10
C TYR A 51 -5.83 -6.17 -82.07
N SER A 52 -5.78 -7.45 -81.70
CA SER A 52 -5.44 -8.55 -82.61
C SER A 52 -6.47 -8.67 -83.70
N ILE A 53 -7.75 -8.62 -83.36
CA ILE A 53 -8.84 -8.64 -84.30
C ILE A 53 -8.76 -7.45 -85.27
N GLU A 54 -8.64 -6.23 -84.77
CA GLU A 54 -8.53 -5.01 -85.55
C GLU A 54 -7.33 -5.05 -86.50
N THR A 55 -6.18 -5.54 -86.04
CA THR A 55 -4.94 -5.58 -86.88
C THR A 55 -5.02 -6.59 -87.99
N VAL A 56 -5.58 -7.77 -87.73
CA VAL A 56 -5.70 -8.83 -88.74
C VAL A 56 -6.68 -8.42 -89.82
N ILE A 57 -7.81 -7.86 -89.45
CA ILE A 57 -8.85 -7.47 -90.42
C ILE A 57 -8.39 -6.28 -91.28
N LEU A 58 -7.62 -5.32 -90.74
CA LEU A 58 -7.06 -4.23 -91.53
C LEU A 58 -6.11 -4.74 -92.64
N ASN A 59 -5.58 -5.93 -92.52
CA ASN A 59 -4.71 -6.57 -93.55
C ASN A 59 -5.42 -7.55 -94.46
N MET A 60 -6.71 -7.84 -94.28
CA MET A 60 -7.50 -8.75 -95.04
C MET A 60 -7.97 -8.13 -96.41
N LYS A 61 -7.85 -8.89 -97.50
CA LYS A 61 -8.32 -8.54 -98.86
C LYS A 61 -9.51 -9.39 -99.31
N SER A 62 -10.15 -10.07 -98.35
CA SER A 62 -11.20 -11.10 -98.66
C SER A 62 -12.59 -10.51 -98.68
N GLU A 63 -13.45 -11.06 -99.54
CA GLU A 63 -14.87 -10.71 -99.61
C GLU A 63 -15.72 -11.39 -98.48
N ASP A 64 -15.16 -12.41 -97.78
CA ASP A 64 -15.89 -13.14 -96.75
C ASP A 64 -15.24 -12.91 -95.32
N VAL A 65 -15.45 -11.70 -94.80
CA VAL A 65 -14.89 -11.23 -93.49
C VAL A 65 -15.39 -12.08 -92.31
N ASP A 66 -16.63 -12.53 -92.31
CA ASP A 66 -17.23 -13.26 -91.20
C ASP A 66 -16.62 -14.67 -91.04
N LYS A 67 -16.22 -15.35 -92.13
CA LYS A 67 -15.59 -16.66 -92.07
C LYS A 67 -14.17 -16.59 -91.58
N GLU A 68 -13.36 -15.64 -92.07
CA GLU A 68 -12.00 -15.44 -91.68
C GLU A 68 -11.95 -14.96 -90.21
N LEU A 69 -12.87 -14.08 -89.75
CA LEU A 69 -13.07 -13.72 -88.36
C LEU A 69 -13.33 -14.95 -87.49
N THR A 70 -14.19 -15.86 -87.93
CA THR A 70 -14.53 -17.09 -87.19
C THR A 70 -13.28 -17.98 -86.99
N ASP A 71 -12.51 -18.17 -88.06
CA ASP A 71 -11.28 -19.00 -88.02
C ASP A 71 -10.21 -18.40 -87.14
N MET A 72 -10.00 -17.07 -87.21
CA MET A 72 -9.08 -16.35 -86.38
C MET A 72 -9.47 -16.36 -84.89
N MET A 73 -10.76 -16.12 -84.62
CA MET A 73 -11.30 -16.15 -83.28
C MET A 73 -11.15 -17.53 -82.64
N SER A 74 -11.37 -18.62 -83.43
CA SER A 74 -11.17 -19.99 -82.96
C SER A 74 -9.73 -20.27 -82.55
N GLN A 75 -8.76 -19.69 -83.28
CA GLN A 75 -7.35 -19.84 -83.06
C GLN A 75 -6.90 -18.96 -81.85
N SER A 76 -7.37 -17.70 -81.74
CA SER A 76 -7.10 -16.77 -80.69
C SER A 76 -7.71 -17.17 -79.32
N ALA A 77 -8.94 -17.77 -79.42
CA ALA A 77 -9.60 -18.23 -78.16
C ALA A 77 -8.78 -19.27 -77.43
N LYS A 78 -8.16 -20.22 -78.16
CA LYS A 78 -7.26 -21.21 -77.48
C LYS A 78 -5.98 -20.65 -76.96
N SER A 79 -5.40 -19.62 -77.60
CA SER A 79 -4.08 -19.12 -77.28
C SER A 79 -4.09 -17.98 -76.25
N ILE A 80 -5.13 -17.16 -76.15
CA ILE A 80 -5.18 -15.94 -75.35
C ILE A 80 -6.13 -16.08 -74.15
N VAL A 81 -7.30 -16.73 -74.34
CA VAL A 81 -8.32 -16.82 -73.26
C VAL A 81 -8.15 -18.10 -72.44
N GLY A 82 -7.43 -19.10 -72.97
CA GLY A 82 -7.25 -20.40 -72.37
C GLY A 82 -8.52 -21.28 -72.42
N ASP A 83 -8.41 -22.45 -71.76
CA ASP A 83 -9.52 -23.45 -71.83
C ASP A 83 -10.73 -23.05 -70.92
N GLU A 84 -10.56 -22.10 -69.97
CA GLU A 84 -11.60 -21.70 -69.00
C GLU A 84 -12.32 -20.39 -69.38
N GLY A 85 -11.83 -19.65 -70.37
CA GLY A 85 -12.43 -18.38 -70.78
C GLY A 85 -13.35 -18.47 -71.99
N GLY A 86 -14.40 -17.67 -72.03
CA GLY A 86 -15.33 -17.55 -73.10
C GLY A 86 -15.13 -16.30 -73.94
N MET A 87 -15.39 -16.45 -75.27
CA MET A 87 -15.41 -15.32 -76.18
C MET A 87 -16.71 -15.33 -76.97
N TYR A 88 -17.27 -14.13 -77.16
CA TYR A 88 -18.46 -13.94 -77.98
C TYR A 88 -18.28 -12.72 -78.88
N LEU A 89 -18.49 -12.89 -80.15
CA LEU A 89 -18.50 -11.85 -81.19
C LEU A 89 -19.85 -11.78 -81.90
N ALA A 90 -20.40 -10.59 -81.95
CA ALA A 90 -21.66 -10.34 -82.70
C ALA A 90 -21.53 -9.09 -83.57
N ASP A 91 -22.43 -9.00 -84.57
CA ASP A 91 -22.65 -7.78 -85.34
C ASP A 91 -23.55 -6.78 -84.59
N ASP A 92 -23.79 -5.58 -85.13
CA ASP A 92 -24.60 -4.53 -84.57
C ASP A 92 -26.05 -4.92 -84.28
N ASP A 93 -26.58 -5.85 -85.08
CA ASP A 93 -27.96 -6.42 -84.98
C ASP A 93 -28.02 -7.53 -83.90
N GLY A 94 -26.88 -7.88 -83.27
CA GLY A 94 -26.78 -8.92 -82.29
C GLY A 94 -26.73 -10.35 -82.88
N LYS A 95 -26.51 -10.48 -84.15
CA LYS A 95 -26.32 -11.78 -84.77
C LYS A 95 -24.96 -12.34 -84.46
N ARG A 96 -24.91 -13.52 -83.84
CA ARG A 96 -23.69 -14.22 -83.41
C ARG A 96 -22.81 -14.58 -84.61
N ILE A 97 -21.57 -14.10 -84.62
CA ILE A 97 -20.54 -14.47 -85.59
C ILE A 97 -19.67 -15.59 -85.00
N TYR A 98 -19.27 -15.47 -83.79
CA TYR A 98 -18.46 -16.46 -83.06
C TYR A 98 -18.88 -16.57 -81.61
N ALA A 99 -18.85 -17.79 -81.10
CA ALA A 99 -18.98 -18.02 -79.67
C ALA A 99 -18.20 -19.28 -79.27
N ASN A 100 -17.35 -19.17 -78.25
CA ASN A 100 -16.67 -20.28 -77.64
C ASN A 100 -16.87 -20.24 -76.12
N SER A 101 -17.41 -21.31 -75.57
CA SER A 101 -17.54 -21.50 -74.07
C SER A 101 -18.17 -20.34 -73.27
N CYS A 102 -18.59 -19.26 -73.97
CA CYS A 102 -19.16 -18.09 -73.35
C CYS A 102 -20.60 -18.35 -72.90
N ASN A 103 -20.89 -18.23 -71.66
CA ASN A 103 -22.20 -18.38 -71.02
C ASN A 103 -23.04 -17.10 -71.11
N TYR A 104 -22.82 -16.24 -72.10
CA TYR A 104 -23.53 -14.98 -72.24
C TYR A 104 -24.93 -15.15 -72.77
N GLU A 105 -25.93 -14.68 -72.06
CA GLU A 105 -27.33 -14.66 -72.59
C GLU A 105 -27.56 -13.38 -73.39
N GLN A 106 -28.16 -13.56 -74.57
CA GLN A 106 -28.30 -12.58 -75.66
C GLN A 106 -29.09 -11.28 -75.27
N LYS A 107 -29.58 -11.12 -74.03
CA LYS A 107 -30.56 -10.09 -73.67
C LYS A 107 -30.04 -8.66 -73.56
N ASP A 108 -28.68 -8.41 -73.47
CA ASP A 108 -28.13 -7.07 -73.19
C ASP A 108 -26.83 -6.78 -74.02
N ILE A 109 -26.94 -6.79 -75.34
CA ILE A 109 -25.77 -6.58 -76.23
C ILE A 109 -25.50 -5.09 -76.53
N LYS A 110 -26.27 -4.15 -76.02
CA LYS A 110 -26.07 -2.72 -76.34
C LYS A 110 -24.85 -2.14 -75.66
N VAL A 111 -23.79 -1.87 -76.38
CA VAL A 111 -22.58 -1.18 -75.95
C VAL A 111 -22.47 0.16 -76.69
N LYS A 112 -22.22 1.29 -76.00
CA LYS A 112 -21.95 2.59 -76.65
C LYS A 112 -20.64 2.53 -77.44
N ASP A 113 -20.58 3.22 -78.58
CA ASP A 113 -19.35 3.27 -79.38
C ASP A 113 -18.12 3.68 -78.56
N GLY A 114 -17.07 2.88 -78.74
CA GLY A 114 -15.77 3.18 -78.06
C GLY A 114 -15.72 2.99 -76.57
N THR A 115 -16.80 2.53 -75.92
CA THR A 115 -16.80 2.31 -74.47
C THR A 115 -16.42 0.87 -74.11
N LEU A 116 -15.53 0.72 -73.15
CA LEU A 116 -15.18 -0.53 -72.50
C LEU A 116 -16.00 -0.63 -71.22
N THR A 117 -16.79 -1.68 -71.07
CA THR A 117 -17.60 -1.93 -69.90
C THR A 117 -17.29 -3.30 -69.32
N TYR A 118 -17.31 -3.45 -68.03
CA TYR A 118 -17.21 -4.74 -67.39
C TYR A 118 -18.33 -4.95 -66.37
N SER A 119 -18.67 -6.21 -66.13
CA SER A 119 -19.64 -6.62 -65.11
C SER A 119 -19.25 -7.96 -64.51
N ILE A 120 -19.44 -8.11 -63.21
CA ILE A 120 -19.25 -9.40 -62.54
C ILE A 120 -20.62 -10.07 -62.48
N VAL A 121 -20.69 -11.29 -63.01
CA VAL A 121 -21.91 -12.08 -63.05
C VAL A 121 -21.71 -13.36 -62.24
N SER A 122 -22.71 -13.70 -61.45
CA SER A 122 -22.72 -14.96 -60.69
C SER A 122 -23.74 -15.90 -61.34
N LYS A 123 -23.32 -17.12 -61.59
CA LYS A 123 -24.20 -18.17 -62.19
C LYS A 123 -24.26 -19.36 -61.22
N GLU A 124 -25.45 -19.75 -60.83
CA GLU A 124 -25.65 -20.98 -60.08
C GLU A 124 -25.73 -22.19 -61.05
N ASN A 125 -24.75 -23.06 -60.95
CA ASN A 125 -24.75 -24.34 -61.64
C ASN A 125 -25.04 -25.44 -60.62
N THR A 126 -25.98 -26.34 -60.94
CA THR A 126 -26.20 -27.49 -60.06
C THR A 126 -25.36 -28.64 -60.68
N LYS A 127 -24.40 -29.14 -59.91
CA LYS A 127 -23.62 -30.33 -60.27
C LYS A 127 -24.51 -31.56 -60.27
N ASP A 128 -24.13 -32.59 -61.02
CA ASP A 128 -24.80 -33.90 -61.03
C ASP A 128 -24.96 -34.54 -59.65
N THR A 129 -24.18 -34.06 -58.66
CA THR A 129 -24.24 -34.46 -57.25
C THR A 129 -25.29 -33.71 -56.41
N GLY A 130 -26.08 -32.80 -57.04
CA GLY A 130 -27.09 -32.01 -56.37
C GLY A 130 -26.52 -30.78 -55.55
N GLU A 131 -25.22 -30.58 -55.56
CA GLU A 131 -24.59 -29.40 -54.90
C GLU A 131 -24.68 -28.18 -55.81
N LYS A 132 -25.17 -27.05 -55.27
CA LYS A 132 -25.18 -25.76 -55.95
C LYS A 132 -23.79 -25.17 -55.93
N GLN A 133 -23.12 -25.09 -57.05
CA GLN A 133 -21.87 -24.37 -57.23
C GLN A 133 -22.16 -23.03 -57.87
N SER A 134 -21.81 -21.94 -57.20
CA SER A 134 -21.87 -20.59 -57.74
C SER A 134 -20.56 -20.26 -58.44
N SER A 135 -20.57 -20.25 -59.74
CA SER A 135 -19.42 -19.76 -60.50
C SER A 135 -19.56 -18.26 -60.77
N ARG A 136 -18.46 -17.57 -60.79
CA ARG A 136 -18.41 -16.13 -60.98
C ARG A 136 -17.50 -15.74 -62.10
N TYR A 137 -18.02 -14.91 -62.97
CA TYR A 137 -17.36 -14.52 -64.21
C TYR A 137 -17.26 -13.00 -64.29
N ILE A 138 -16.16 -12.51 -64.90
CA ILE A 138 -16.01 -11.12 -65.32
C ILE A 138 -16.32 -11.09 -66.77
N HIS A 139 -17.37 -10.39 -67.13
CA HIS A 139 -17.70 -10.10 -68.55
C HIS A 139 -17.15 -8.73 -68.92
N VAL A 140 -16.23 -8.66 -69.87
CA VAL A 140 -15.74 -7.43 -70.47
C VAL A 140 -16.38 -7.28 -71.89
N LYS A 141 -16.95 -6.11 -72.13
CA LYS A 141 -17.67 -5.80 -73.37
C LYS A 141 -17.05 -4.57 -74.01
N SER A 142 -16.81 -4.64 -75.33
CA SER A 142 -16.44 -3.47 -76.14
C SER A 142 -17.03 -3.53 -77.50
N SER A 143 -17.17 -2.38 -78.15
CA SER A 143 -17.51 -2.32 -79.61
C SER A 143 -16.35 -1.76 -80.40
N PHE A 144 -16.22 -2.16 -81.61
CA PHE A 144 -15.29 -1.62 -82.59
C PHE A 144 -15.93 -1.57 -83.99
N LYS A 145 -15.44 -0.64 -84.82
CA LYS A 145 -15.93 -0.49 -86.25
C LYS A 145 -14.89 -1.01 -87.17
N LEU A 146 -15.41 -1.69 -88.22
CA LEU A 146 -14.56 -2.27 -89.24
C LEU A 146 -15.31 -2.21 -90.59
N ASN A 147 -14.69 -1.57 -91.61
CA ASN A 147 -15.30 -1.44 -92.98
C ASN A 147 -16.80 -1.03 -92.95
N ASP A 148 -17.15 0.00 -92.16
CA ASP A 148 -18.49 0.50 -91.88
C ASP A 148 -19.42 -0.43 -91.06
N ASN A 149 -19.01 -1.67 -90.79
CA ASN A 149 -19.75 -2.56 -89.91
C ASN A 149 -19.31 -2.45 -88.50
N ARG A 150 -20.25 -2.53 -87.54
CA ARG A 150 -19.97 -2.49 -86.09
C ARG A 150 -20.02 -3.90 -85.55
N TYR A 151 -19.02 -4.22 -84.73
CA TYR A 151 -18.89 -5.51 -84.03
C TYR A 151 -18.84 -5.30 -82.55
N ILE A 152 -19.39 -6.26 -81.81
CA ILE A 152 -19.38 -6.28 -80.36
C ILE A 152 -18.60 -7.48 -79.85
N LEU A 153 -17.51 -7.27 -79.18
CA LEU A 153 -16.69 -8.30 -78.52
C LEU A 153 -17.03 -8.38 -77.04
N ILE A 154 -17.26 -9.59 -76.57
CA ILE A 154 -17.46 -9.93 -75.21
C ILE A 154 -16.46 -11.01 -74.82
N THR A 155 -15.68 -10.81 -73.73
CA THR A 155 -14.83 -11.84 -73.16
C THR A 155 -15.31 -12.18 -71.82
N GLU A 156 -15.24 -13.45 -71.45
CA GLU A 156 -15.61 -14.00 -70.15
C GLU A 156 -14.36 -14.59 -69.48
N SER A 157 -14.04 -14.17 -68.27
CA SER A 157 -12.98 -14.73 -67.46
C SER A 157 -13.58 -15.33 -66.18
N ASP A 158 -13.25 -16.57 -65.88
CA ASP A 158 -13.67 -17.23 -64.65
C ASP A 158 -12.85 -16.75 -63.47
N ILE A 159 -13.51 -16.14 -62.49
CA ILE A 159 -12.92 -15.67 -61.23
C ILE A 159 -13.36 -16.51 -60.03
N THR A 160 -14.04 -17.66 -60.29
CA THR A 160 -14.44 -18.59 -59.23
C THR A 160 -13.26 -19.03 -58.38
N PRO A 161 -12.06 -19.35 -58.94
CA PRO A 161 -10.89 -19.74 -58.17
C PRO A 161 -10.49 -18.71 -57.10
N VAL A 162 -10.62 -17.41 -57.40
CA VAL A 162 -10.29 -16.33 -56.43
C VAL A 162 -11.17 -16.40 -55.18
N PHE A 163 -12.44 -16.71 -55.36
CA PHE A 163 -13.37 -16.86 -54.24
C PHE A 163 -13.14 -18.16 -53.47
N ASP A 164 -12.73 -19.23 -54.13
CA ASP A 164 -12.43 -20.50 -53.48
C ASP A 164 -11.11 -20.42 -52.70
N GLU A 165 -10.06 -19.79 -53.25
CA GLU A 165 -8.84 -19.45 -52.52
C GLU A 165 -9.13 -18.55 -51.30
N SER A 166 -10.02 -17.56 -51.45
CA SER A 166 -10.44 -16.70 -50.35
C SER A 166 -11.19 -17.48 -49.26
N LYS A 167 -11.98 -18.49 -49.59
CA LYS A 167 -12.64 -19.37 -48.60
C LYS A 167 -11.61 -20.20 -47.83
N GLU A 168 -10.64 -20.77 -48.53
CA GLU A 168 -9.56 -21.54 -47.90
C GLU A 168 -8.70 -20.66 -47.01
N LEU A 169 -8.33 -19.46 -47.48
CA LEU A 169 -7.60 -18.48 -46.68
C LEU A 169 -8.38 -18.11 -45.42
N ARG A 170 -9.69 -17.87 -45.53
CA ARG A 170 -10.57 -17.59 -44.37
C ARG A 170 -10.56 -18.73 -43.38
N TYR A 171 -10.66 -19.97 -43.82
CA TYR A 171 -10.60 -21.13 -42.93
C TYR A 171 -9.26 -21.19 -42.17
N ARG A 172 -8.13 -21.02 -42.88
CA ARG A 172 -6.79 -21.00 -42.26
C ARG A 172 -6.65 -19.85 -41.26
N CYS A 173 -7.10 -18.64 -41.60
CA CYS A 173 -7.08 -17.47 -40.71
C CYS A 173 -7.93 -17.72 -39.48
N SER A 174 -9.12 -18.31 -39.59
CA SER A 174 -9.99 -18.62 -38.45
C SER A 174 -9.37 -19.65 -37.52
N VAL A 175 -8.64 -20.65 -38.06
CA VAL A 175 -7.87 -21.59 -37.20
C VAL A 175 -6.78 -20.85 -36.41
N TYR A 176 -6.01 -20.01 -37.09
CA TYR A 176 -4.97 -19.20 -36.41
C TYR A 176 -5.56 -18.25 -35.37
N TYR A 177 -6.69 -17.60 -35.68
CA TYR A 177 -7.43 -16.76 -34.75
C TYR A 177 -7.77 -17.52 -33.45
N ILE A 178 -8.34 -18.72 -33.56
CA ILE A 178 -8.71 -19.55 -32.40
C ILE A 178 -7.48 -19.94 -31.59
N VAL A 179 -6.37 -20.33 -32.23
CA VAL A 179 -5.13 -20.72 -31.56
C VAL A 179 -4.53 -19.53 -30.82
N ILE A 180 -4.40 -18.37 -31.48
CA ILE A 180 -3.85 -17.15 -30.87
C ILE A 180 -4.73 -16.69 -29.70
N LEU A 181 -6.05 -16.74 -29.86
CA LEU A 181 -7.00 -16.39 -28.80
C LEU A 181 -6.85 -17.33 -27.59
N ALA A 182 -6.72 -18.64 -27.82
CA ALA A 182 -6.54 -19.62 -26.74
C ALA A 182 -5.23 -19.40 -25.97
N VAL A 183 -4.12 -19.18 -26.69
CA VAL A 183 -2.81 -18.86 -26.08
C VAL A 183 -2.88 -17.52 -25.32
N GLY A 184 -3.46 -16.50 -25.92
CA GLY A 184 -3.63 -15.18 -25.29
C GLY A 184 -4.49 -15.26 -24.02
N MET A 185 -5.58 -16.03 -24.07
CA MET A 185 -6.43 -16.26 -22.90
C MET A 185 -5.66 -16.96 -21.75
N MET A 186 -4.82 -17.94 -22.09
CA MET A 186 -3.97 -18.62 -21.10
C MET A 186 -2.97 -17.64 -20.45
N VAL A 187 -2.32 -16.79 -21.24
CA VAL A 187 -1.39 -15.77 -20.73
C VAL A 187 -2.12 -14.76 -19.84
N ILE A 188 -3.28 -14.25 -20.28
CA ILE A 188 -4.10 -13.33 -19.50
C ILE A 188 -4.53 -13.95 -18.18
N LEU A 189 -4.88 -15.24 -18.16
CA LEU A 189 -5.26 -15.96 -16.94
C LEU A 189 -4.10 -16.02 -15.96
N ILE A 190 -2.89 -16.37 -16.41
CA ILE A 190 -1.69 -16.43 -15.58
C ILE A 190 -1.36 -15.06 -15.00
N LEU A 191 -1.33 -14.01 -15.82
CA LEU A 191 -1.05 -12.64 -15.40
C LEU A 191 -2.08 -12.13 -14.39
N SER A 192 -3.37 -12.36 -14.66
CA SER A 192 -4.46 -11.99 -13.75
C SER A 192 -4.31 -12.67 -12.38
N TRP A 193 -3.91 -13.93 -12.37
CA TRP A 193 -3.68 -14.68 -11.13
C TRP A 193 -2.46 -14.16 -10.36
N MET A 194 -1.35 -13.90 -11.07
CA MET A 194 -0.11 -13.37 -10.47
C MET A 194 -0.32 -12.01 -9.78
N ILE A 195 -1.13 -11.14 -10.36
CA ILE A 195 -1.41 -9.81 -9.78
C ILE A 195 -2.47 -9.89 -8.67
N THR A 196 -3.53 -10.66 -8.88
CA THR A 196 -4.69 -10.64 -7.97
C THR A 196 -4.43 -11.40 -6.67
N LYS A 197 -3.65 -12.50 -6.70
CA LYS A 197 -3.39 -13.32 -5.51
C LYS A 197 -2.64 -12.55 -4.42
N PRO A 198 -1.52 -11.86 -4.68
CA PRO A 198 -0.83 -11.05 -3.68
C PRO A 198 -1.69 -9.92 -3.12
N LEU A 199 -2.43 -9.23 -3.98
CA LEU A 199 -3.30 -8.13 -3.59
C LEU A 199 -4.44 -8.60 -2.66
N ALA A 200 -5.03 -9.77 -2.94
CA ALA A 200 -6.04 -10.37 -2.09
C ALA A 200 -5.46 -10.75 -0.71
N GLY A 201 -4.23 -11.25 -0.66
CA GLY A 201 -3.51 -11.54 0.58
C GLY A 201 -3.31 -10.28 1.42
N LEU A 202 -2.80 -9.21 0.79
CA LEU A 202 -2.59 -7.92 1.47
C LEU A 202 -3.92 -7.34 1.99
N THR A 203 -4.98 -7.40 1.17
CA THR A 203 -6.32 -6.94 1.58
C THR A 203 -6.86 -7.71 2.78
N ALA A 204 -6.68 -9.04 2.80
CA ALA A 204 -7.12 -9.89 3.91
C ALA A 204 -6.36 -9.55 5.21
N THR A 205 -5.04 -9.32 5.12
CA THR A 205 -4.21 -8.92 6.26
C THR A 205 -4.61 -7.54 6.79
N THR A 206 -4.81 -6.57 5.88
CA THR A 206 -5.26 -5.22 6.25
C THR A 206 -6.61 -5.26 6.97
N LYS A 207 -7.51 -6.15 6.55
CA LYS A 207 -8.81 -6.33 7.22
C LYS A 207 -8.65 -6.88 8.63
N LYS A 208 -7.83 -7.93 8.83
CA LYS A 208 -7.53 -8.46 10.17
C LYS A 208 -6.96 -7.39 11.09
N PHE A 209 -6.03 -6.60 10.54
CA PHE A 209 -5.41 -5.49 11.26
C PHE A 209 -6.45 -4.42 11.68
N ALA A 210 -7.37 -4.06 10.79
CA ALA A 210 -8.47 -3.13 11.07
C ALA A 210 -9.48 -3.69 12.09
N ASP A 211 -9.67 -5.01 12.13
CA ASP A 211 -10.53 -5.70 13.10
C ASP A 211 -9.86 -5.82 14.50
N GLY A 212 -8.63 -5.25 14.69
CA GLY A 212 -7.94 -5.17 15.98
C GLY A 212 -6.79 -6.14 16.18
N ASP A 213 -6.48 -7.01 15.20
CA ASP A 213 -5.29 -7.85 15.25
C ASP A 213 -4.06 -7.06 14.75
N TYR A 214 -3.47 -6.26 15.63
CA TYR A 214 -2.31 -5.43 15.33
C TYR A 214 -1.02 -6.26 15.10
N THR A 215 -1.05 -7.56 15.36
CA THR A 215 0.08 -8.46 15.09
C THR A 215 0.08 -9.01 13.67
N ALA A 216 -1.05 -8.85 12.94
CA ALA A 216 -1.19 -9.32 11.57
C ALA A 216 -0.15 -8.67 10.63
N ARG A 217 0.55 -9.50 9.85
CA ARG A 217 1.56 -9.05 8.87
C ARG A 217 1.29 -9.66 7.51
N SER A 218 1.59 -8.91 6.47
CA SER A 218 1.53 -9.39 5.08
C SER A 218 2.76 -10.21 4.75
N ASP A 219 2.55 -11.44 4.25
CA ASP A 219 3.63 -12.33 3.76
C ASP A 219 3.88 -12.17 2.25
N VAL A 220 3.40 -11.09 1.63
CA VAL A 220 3.60 -10.80 0.21
C VAL A 220 5.08 -10.44 -0.03
N LYS A 221 5.77 -11.27 -0.83
CA LYS A 221 7.22 -11.17 -1.10
C LYS A 221 7.54 -10.86 -2.57
N THR A 222 6.63 -10.20 -3.28
CA THR A 222 6.88 -9.79 -4.65
C THR A 222 7.93 -8.67 -4.70
N LYS A 223 8.65 -8.54 -5.84
CA LYS A 223 9.69 -7.50 -6.04
C LYS A 223 9.17 -6.27 -6.79
N ASP A 224 7.87 -6.19 -6.98
CA ASP A 224 7.14 -5.13 -7.65
C ASP A 224 6.54 -4.12 -6.65
N GLU A 225 5.70 -3.22 -7.15
CA GLU A 225 5.01 -2.20 -6.37
C GLU A 225 4.07 -2.81 -5.30
N ILE A 226 3.57 -4.03 -5.54
CA ILE A 226 2.74 -4.74 -4.56
C ILE A 226 3.60 -5.21 -3.37
N GLY A 227 4.81 -5.66 -3.64
CA GLY A 227 5.78 -6.02 -2.61
C GLY A 227 6.26 -4.80 -1.81
N GLU A 228 6.43 -3.64 -2.46
CA GLU A 228 6.74 -2.38 -1.79
C GLU A 228 5.60 -1.95 -0.86
N LEU A 229 4.37 -1.98 -1.35
CA LEU A 229 3.17 -1.69 -0.56
C LEU A 229 3.03 -2.62 0.65
N ALA A 230 3.33 -3.92 0.48
CA ALA A 230 3.30 -4.88 1.58
C ALA A 230 4.36 -4.57 2.67
N ARG A 231 5.56 -4.15 2.27
CA ARG A 231 6.61 -3.72 3.20
C ARG A 231 6.22 -2.45 3.96
N ALA A 232 5.71 -1.44 3.25
CA ALA A 232 5.24 -0.19 3.85
C ALA A 232 4.09 -0.45 4.85
N PHE A 233 3.13 -1.33 4.48
CA PHE A 233 2.08 -1.77 5.38
C PHE A 233 2.63 -2.43 6.64
N ASN A 234 3.61 -3.35 6.52
CA ASN A 234 4.20 -4.04 7.66
C ASN A 234 4.95 -3.08 8.60
N GLU A 235 5.62 -2.07 8.06
CA GLU A 235 6.29 -1.03 8.84
C GLU A 235 5.27 -0.17 9.62
N LEU A 236 4.21 0.28 8.94
CA LEU A 236 3.10 1.00 9.57
C LEU A 236 2.46 0.17 10.68
N ALA A 237 2.21 -1.12 10.41
CA ALA A 237 1.63 -2.04 11.38
C ALA A 237 2.52 -2.20 12.63
N LYS A 238 3.85 -2.31 12.45
CA LYS A 238 4.82 -2.37 13.55
C LYS A 238 4.80 -1.11 14.41
N ASN A 239 4.79 0.05 13.77
CA ASN A 239 4.77 1.34 14.48
C ASN A 239 3.48 1.52 15.28
N LEU A 240 2.34 1.14 14.68
CA LEU A 240 1.05 1.25 15.38
C LEU A 240 0.93 0.26 16.54
N GLU A 241 1.37 -0.99 16.37
CA GLU A 241 1.43 -2.00 17.45
C GLU A 241 2.23 -1.48 18.65
N SER A 242 3.42 -0.89 18.40
CA SER A 242 4.24 -0.28 19.45
C SER A 242 3.50 0.86 20.15
N LYS A 243 2.82 1.72 19.39
CA LYS A 243 2.06 2.83 19.98
C LYS A 243 0.85 2.37 20.78
N VAL A 244 0.14 1.37 20.31
CA VAL A 244 -0.99 0.77 21.04
C VAL A 244 -0.50 0.17 22.37
N TYR A 245 0.63 -0.57 22.32
CA TYR A 245 1.24 -1.14 23.52
C TYR A 245 1.66 -0.05 24.52
N GLU A 246 2.36 1.01 24.04
CA GLU A 246 2.73 2.16 24.89
C GLU A 246 1.50 2.80 25.56
N LEU A 247 0.42 3.01 24.79
CA LEU A 247 -0.83 3.58 25.33
C LEU A 247 -1.50 2.66 26.36
N GLN A 248 -1.51 1.36 26.12
CA GLN A 248 -2.07 0.39 27.07
C GLN A 248 -1.28 0.37 28.37
N MET A 249 0.05 0.41 28.27
CA MET A 249 0.93 0.47 29.46
C MET A 249 0.75 1.78 30.24
N ALA A 250 0.58 2.91 29.52
CA ALA A 250 0.30 4.20 30.15
C ALA A 250 -1.08 4.21 30.85
N ALA A 251 -2.10 3.67 30.18
CA ALA A 251 -3.45 3.56 30.75
C ALA A 251 -3.45 2.68 32.02
N LYS A 252 -2.75 1.53 31.97
CA LYS A 252 -2.62 0.65 33.13
C LYS A 252 -1.92 1.34 34.30
N LYS A 253 -0.82 2.04 34.04
CA LYS A 253 -0.12 2.83 35.09
C LYS A 253 -1.04 3.88 35.71
N GLN A 254 -1.88 4.53 34.91
CA GLN A 254 -2.84 5.51 35.38
C GLN A 254 -3.95 4.86 36.23
N GLU A 255 -4.43 3.67 35.85
CA GLU A 255 -5.41 2.89 36.62
C GLU A 255 -4.82 2.47 37.95
N ASP A 256 -3.63 1.87 37.95
CA ASP A 256 -2.91 1.44 39.16
C ASP A 256 -2.63 2.63 40.12
N PHE A 257 -2.24 3.79 39.56
CA PHE A 257 -2.08 5.02 40.30
C PHE A 257 -3.37 5.45 41.02
N THR A 258 -4.48 5.47 40.28
CA THR A 258 -5.81 5.89 40.80
C THR A 258 -6.30 4.93 41.88
N ALA A 259 -6.14 3.62 41.66
CA ALA A 259 -6.51 2.60 42.63
C ALA A 259 -5.70 2.70 43.93
N ASN A 260 -4.38 2.87 43.82
CA ASN A 260 -3.51 3.03 44.98
C ASN A 260 -3.82 4.32 45.74
N PHE A 261 -4.06 5.43 45.05
CA PHE A 261 -4.46 6.70 45.67
C PHE A 261 -5.75 6.56 46.47
N ALA A 262 -6.80 5.96 45.87
CA ALA A 262 -8.06 5.73 46.55
C ALA A 262 -7.88 4.86 47.80
N HIS A 263 -7.00 3.85 47.74
CA HIS A 263 -6.69 3.00 48.88
C HIS A 263 -5.96 3.76 50.01
N GLU A 264 -4.95 4.57 49.66
CA GLU A 264 -4.17 5.36 50.65
C GLU A 264 -4.98 6.51 51.27
N LEU A 265 -6.03 7.00 50.60
CA LEU A 265 -7.02 7.93 51.21
C LEU A 265 -8.01 7.22 52.12
N LYS A 266 -8.51 6.04 51.73
CA LYS A 266 -9.55 5.33 52.46
C LYS A 266 -9.13 4.96 53.85
N THR A 267 -7.88 4.54 54.05
CA THR A 267 -7.36 4.06 55.33
C THR A 267 -7.40 5.15 56.43
N PRO A 268 -6.77 6.33 56.25
CA PRO A 268 -6.82 7.40 57.26
C PRO A 268 -8.25 7.96 57.44
N MET A 269 -9.04 8.09 56.39
CA MET A 269 -10.44 8.52 56.49
C MET A 269 -11.27 7.56 57.36
N THR A 270 -11.10 6.25 57.18
CA THR A 270 -11.80 5.25 58.00
C THR A 270 -11.37 5.36 59.46
N SER A 271 -10.09 5.61 59.73
CA SER A 271 -9.59 5.82 61.09
C SER A 271 -10.19 7.09 61.73
N ILE A 272 -10.17 8.22 61.03
CA ILE A 272 -10.75 9.51 61.50
C ILE A 272 -12.20 9.33 61.82
N ILE A 273 -13.01 8.75 60.88
CA ILE A 273 -14.43 8.53 61.06
C ILE A 273 -14.69 7.60 62.23
N GLY A 274 -13.95 6.51 62.37
CA GLY A 274 -14.10 5.54 63.47
C GLY A 274 -13.83 6.12 64.84
N TYR A 275 -12.77 6.91 65.01
CA TYR A 275 -12.44 7.57 66.29
C TYR A 275 -13.41 8.72 66.56
N ALA A 276 -13.81 9.49 65.56
CA ALA A 276 -14.84 10.52 65.71
C ALA A 276 -16.19 9.94 66.14
N ASP A 277 -16.62 8.83 65.50
CA ASP A 277 -17.84 8.12 65.91
C ASP A 277 -17.77 7.56 67.30
N THR A 278 -16.61 7.04 67.74
CA THR A 278 -16.36 6.56 69.06
C THR A 278 -16.47 7.70 70.10
N LEU A 279 -15.89 8.86 69.81
CA LEU A 279 -16.03 10.07 70.64
C LEU A 279 -17.46 10.57 70.73
N TYR A 280 -18.25 10.42 69.65
CA TYR A 280 -19.63 10.85 69.61
C TYR A 280 -20.57 9.92 70.37
N GLN A 281 -20.37 8.58 70.27
CA GLN A 281 -21.31 7.60 70.83
C GLN A 281 -21.02 7.16 72.27
N LYS A 282 -19.74 7.28 72.74
CA LYS A 282 -19.37 6.72 74.03
C LYS A 282 -19.00 7.82 75.02
N LYS A 283 -19.39 7.63 76.27
CA LYS A 283 -18.79 8.38 77.39
C LYS A 283 -17.38 7.84 77.71
N MET A 284 -16.38 8.65 77.48
CA MET A 284 -14.98 8.30 77.62
C MET A 284 -14.31 9.13 78.75
N SER A 285 -13.21 8.63 79.30
CA SER A 285 -12.34 9.39 80.15
C SER A 285 -11.61 10.51 79.42
N GLU A 286 -11.09 11.53 80.12
CA GLU A 286 -10.30 12.62 79.52
C GLU A 286 -9.11 12.10 78.73
N ASP A 287 -8.38 11.10 79.28
CA ASP A 287 -7.25 10.50 78.62
C ASP A 287 -7.61 9.74 77.26
N GLU A 288 -8.73 9.05 77.29
CA GLU A 288 -9.26 8.37 76.11
C GLU A 288 -9.74 9.37 75.03
N VAL A 289 -10.39 10.47 75.42
CA VAL A 289 -10.75 11.57 74.54
C VAL A 289 -9.52 12.21 73.90
N HIS A 290 -8.51 12.50 74.72
CA HIS A 290 -7.26 13.08 74.23
C HIS A 290 -6.51 12.15 73.29
N SER A 291 -6.48 10.86 73.61
CA SER A 291 -5.89 9.83 72.70
C SER A 291 -6.63 9.73 71.37
N ALA A 292 -7.96 9.64 71.39
CA ALA A 292 -8.76 9.56 70.19
C ALA A 292 -8.65 10.84 69.31
N ALA A 293 -8.70 12.02 69.95
CA ALA A 293 -8.45 13.30 69.27
C ALA A 293 -7.07 13.38 68.63
N GLY A 294 -6.03 12.85 69.32
CA GLY A 294 -4.68 12.75 68.82
C GLY A 294 -4.57 11.88 67.58
N VAL A 295 -5.29 10.75 67.51
CA VAL A 295 -5.32 9.91 66.29
C VAL A 295 -5.99 10.65 65.13
N ILE A 296 -7.14 11.32 65.40
CA ILE A 296 -7.84 12.11 64.38
C ILE A 296 -6.92 13.21 63.82
N LEU A 297 -6.23 13.94 64.68
CA LEU A 297 -5.30 15.00 64.29
C LEU A 297 -4.14 14.45 63.46
N ASN A 298 -3.50 13.37 63.89
CA ASN A 298 -2.39 12.76 63.17
C ASN A 298 -2.77 12.22 61.81
N GLU A 299 -3.93 11.56 61.67
CA GLU A 299 -4.43 11.08 60.37
C GLU A 299 -4.90 12.23 59.48
N GLY A 300 -5.42 13.33 60.03
CA GLY A 300 -5.74 14.56 59.30
C GLY A 300 -4.48 15.21 58.71
N MET A 301 -3.43 15.39 59.51
CA MET A 301 -2.14 15.90 59.03
C MET A 301 -1.49 15.00 57.99
N ARG A 302 -1.65 13.68 58.11
CA ARG A 302 -1.18 12.72 57.13
C ARG A 302 -1.91 12.85 55.79
N LEU A 303 -3.23 13.05 55.80
CA LEU A 303 -4.02 13.30 54.59
C LEU A 303 -3.63 14.60 53.90
N GLU A 304 -3.40 15.65 54.68
CA GLU A 304 -2.92 16.95 54.18
C GLU A 304 -1.57 16.80 53.47
N ALA A 305 -0.58 16.16 54.10
CA ALA A 305 0.74 15.91 53.52
C ALA A 305 0.66 15.04 52.25
N LEU A 306 -0.20 14.02 52.24
CA LEU A 306 -0.43 13.20 51.06
C LEU A 306 -1.03 14.04 49.90
N SER A 307 -2.00 14.91 50.21
CA SER A 307 -2.63 15.79 49.22
C SER A 307 -1.64 16.78 48.60
N PHE A 308 -0.77 17.39 49.40
CA PHE A 308 0.29 18.30 48.92
C PHE A 308 1.28 17.58 48.02
N LYS A 309 1.80 16.40 48.43
CA LYS A 309 2.73 15.62 47.61
C LYS A 309 2.11 15.17 46.29
N LEU A 310 0.81 14.83 46.27
CA LEU A 310 0.09 14.48 45.06
C LEU A 310 -0.06 15.69 44.15
N LEU A 311 -0.45 16.86 44.69
CA LEU A 311 -0.59 18.09 43.91
C LEU A 311 0.74 18.48 43.27
N GLU A 312 1.83 18.42 44.04
CA GLU A 312 3.19 18.62 43.50
C GLU A 312 3.47 17.70 42.30
N LEU A 313 3.21 16.40 42.46
CA LEU A 313 3.46 15.39 41.41
C LEU A 313 2.65 15.61 40.14
N ILE A 314 1.42 16.13 40.25
CA ILE A 314 0.52 16.41 39.11
C ILE A 314 0.87 17.75 38.43
N THR A 315 1.29 18.76 39.21
CA THR A 315 1.54 20.11 38.68
C THR A 315 2.92 20.27 38.04
N LEU A 316 3.88 19.41 38.40
CA LEU A 316 5.23 19.42 37.82
C LEU A 316 5.25 19.35 36.28
N ASP A 317 4.30 18.67 35.62
CA ASP A 317 4.25 18.54 34.17
C ASP A 317 3.68 19.76 33.45
N LYS A 318 3.05 20.69 34.18
CA LYS A 318 2.27 21.79 33.60
C LYS A 318 2.95 23.15 33.70
N ASN A 319 4.00 23.25 34.49
CA ASN A 319 4.68 24.52 34.78
C ASN A 319 5.94 24.64 33.94
N ASP A 320 6.08 25.77 33.25
CA ASP A 320 7.35 26.22 32.67
C ASP A 320 8.25 26.66 33.83
N PHE A 321 9.24 25.82 34.16
CA PHE A 321 10.27 26.20 35.15
C PHE A 321 11.51 26.74 34.44
N ARG A 322 12.15 27.67 35.07
CA ARG A 322 13.39 28.27 34.62
C ARG A 322 14.54 27.72 35.42
N LEU A 323 15.56 27.24 34.75
CA LEU A 323 16.82 26.90 35.39
C LEU A 323 17.59 28.18 35.65
N GLU A 324 18.05 28.34 36.88
CA GLU A 324 18.86 29.47 37.33
C GLU A 324 20.23 28.97 37.76
N GLU A 325 21.24 29.80 37.55
CA GLU A 325 22.59 29.50 37.99
C GLU A 325 22.67 29.61 39.54
N THR A 326 23.06 28.50 40.20
CA THR A 326 22.99 28.38 41.65
C THR A 326 24.24 27.70 42.17
N ARG A 327 24.71 28.11 43.35
CA ARG A 327 25.80 27.43 44.09
C ARG A 327 25.28 26.14 44.71
N ILE A 328 25.81 25.01 44.31
CA ILE A 328 25.32 23.70 44.75
C ILE A 328 25.65 23.43 46.23
N SER A 329 26.77 23.94 46.73
CA SER A 329 27.15 23.84 48.14
C SER A 329 26.14 24.50 49.08
N GLU A 330 25.55 25.65 48.71
CA GLU A 330 24.54 26.36 49.48
C GLU A 330 23.24 25.53 49.60
N ILE A 331 22.79 24.88 48.49
CA ILE A 331 21.61 24.03 48.54
C ILE A 331 21.81 22.79 49.40
N ILE A 332 22.97 22.15 49.29
CA ILE A 332 23.29 20.96 50.09
C ILE A 332 23.30 21.35 51.57
N ALA A 333 23.92 22.47 51.94
CA ALA A 333 23.96 22.96 53.32
C ALA A 333 22.55 23.27 53.87
N ASP A 334 21.71 23.98 53.09
CA ASP A 334 20.34 24.32 53.48
C ASP A 334 19.45 23.05 53.61
N CYS A 335 19.59 22.06 52.72
CA CYS A 335 18.89 20.79 52.85
C CYS A 335 19.30 20.01 54.10
N VAL A 336 20.60 19.96 54.40
CA VAL A 336 21.11 19.27 55.62
C VAL A 336 20.64 19.97 56.90
N GLU A 337 20.68 21.32 56.97
CA GLU A 337 20.17 22.08 58.07
C GLU A 337 18.66 21.81 58.27
N THR A 338 17.87 21.84 57.22
CA THR A 338 16.44 21.53 57.28
C THR A 338 16.17 20.11 57.78
N ALA A 339 16.99 19.13 57.41
CA ALA A 339 16.83 17.72 57.78
C ALA A 339 17.32 17.38 59.19
N HIS A 340 18.08 18.26 59.82
CA HIS A 340 18.70 18.02 61.16
C HIS A 340 17.68 17.68 62.25
N GLU A 341 16.54 18.36 62.29
CA GLU A 341 15.49 18.08 63.29
C GLU A 341 14.89 16.69 63.13
N ALA A 342 14.62 16.31 61.87
CA ALA A 342 14.11 14.96 61.51
C ALA A 342 15.15 13.88 61.88
N ALA A 343 16.42 14.11 61.58
CA ALA A 343 17.51 13.19 61.92
C ALA A 343 17.67 12.97 63.45
N ARG A 344 17.54 14.02 64.22
CA ARG A 344 17.58 13.92 65.75
C ARG A 344 16.42 13.04 66.23
N LYS A 345 15.22 13.18 65.70
CA LYS A 345 14.06 12.34 66.09
C LYS A 345 14.29 10.86 65.81
N HIS A 346 15.08 10.53 64.77
CA HIS A 346 15.44 9.19 64.39
C HIS A 346 16.77 8.67 64.91
N ASN A 347 17.45 9.45 65.77
CA ASN A 347 18.79 9.15 66.28
C ASN A 347 19.84 8.90 65.19
N THR A 348 19.75 9.64 64.09
CA THR A 348 20.63 9.53 62.94
C THR A 348 21.55 10.76 62.87
N GLU A 349 22.81 10.53 62.62
CA GLU A 349 23.79 11.58 62.37
C GLU A 349 23.84 11.89 60.86
N ILE A 350 23.75 13.18 60.50
CA ILE A 350 23.97 13.60 59.10
C ILE A 350 25.35 14.27 59.03
N VAL A 351 26.18 13.75 58.13
CA VAL A 351 27.47 14.33 57.77
C VAL A 351 27.41 14.80 56.32
N TYR A 352 27.92 15.97 56.03
CA TYR A 352 27.96 16.44 54.66
C TYR A 352 29.32 17.04 54.29
N SER A 353 29.61 16.97 52.96
CA SER A 353 30.75 17.66 52.35
C SER A 353 30.36 18.04 50.90
N ALA A 354 30.68 19.28 50.52
CA ALA A 354 30.35 19.78 49.20
C ALA A 354 31.50 20.60 48.64
N ASP A 355 31.94 20.27 47.44
CA ASP A 355 32.85 21.09 46.65
C ASP A 355 32.09 22.30 46.09
N GLU A 356 32.76 23.43 45.89
CA GLU A 356 32.15 24.63 45.33
C GLU A 356 32.02 24.49 43.80
N ALA A 357 30.81 24.69 43.30
CA ALA A 357 30.54 24.71 41.87
C ALA A 357 29.23 25.45 41.54
N TRP A 358 29.16 25.99 40.33
CA TRP A 358 27.93 26.54 39.78
C TRP A 358 27.19 25.47 38.94
N VAL A 359 25.85 25.39 39.14
CA VAL A 359 24.98 24.46 38.43
C VAL A 359 23.71 25.19 37.97
N TRP A 360 23.12 24.73 36.89
CA TRP A 360 21.85 25.24 36.37
C TRP A 360 20.72 24.34 36.85
N LEU A 361 19.86 24.87 37.72
CA LEU A 361 18.74 24.13 38.27
C LEU A 361 17.59 25.06 38.70
N GLU A 362 16.42 24.48 38.93
CA GLU A 362 15.34 25.19 39.63
C GLU A 362 15.46 24.90 41.13
N TYR A 363 15.65 25.95 41.92
CA TYR A 363 16.06 25.86 43.32
C TYR A 363 15.08 25.07 44.19
N ASP A 364 13.78 25.39 44.15
CA ASP A 364 12.77 24.81 45.03
C ASP A 364 12.51 23.33 44.72
N LEU A 365 12.44 22.97 43.44
CA LEU A 365 12.29 21.59 43.04
C LEU A 365 13.52 20.76 43.36
N PHE A 366 14.71 21.29 43.13
CA PHE A 366 15.93 20.58 43.42
C PHE A 366 16.11 20.37 44.93
N LYS A 367 15.80 21.41 45.74
CA LYS A 367 15.76 21.32 47.20
C LYS A 367 14.76 20.24 47.65
N THR A 368 13.54 20.22 47.08
CA THR A 368 12.53 19.19 47.33
C THR A 368 13.06 17.79 46.99
N MET A 369 13.73 17.62 45.84
CA MET A 369 14.34 16.35 45.45
C MET A 369 15.37 15.87 46.47
N LEU A 370 16.30 16.73 46.86
CA LEU A 370 17.39 16.39 47.79
C LEU A 370 16.86 16.11 49.21
N LEU A 371 15.89 16.90 49.68
CA LEU A 371 15.22 16.67 50.97
C LEU A 371 14.49 15.31 51.00
N ASN A 372 13.79 14.92 49.90
CA ASN A 372 13.16 13.60 49.84
C ASN A 372 14.19 12.45 49.87
N LEU A 373 15.36 12.61 49.24
CA LEU A 373 16.45 11.62 49.33
C LEU A 373 17.01 11.52 50.75
N ILE A 374 17.26 12.65 51.41
CA ILE A 374 17.77 12.71 52.79
C ILE A 374 16.73 12.14 53.78
N ASP A 375 15.45 12.49 53.65
CA ASP A 375 14.35 11.97 54.51
C ASP A 375 14.25 10.44 54.40
N ASN A 376 14.33 9.91 53.18
CA ASN A 376 14.36 8.46 52.97
C ASN A 376 15.58 7.79 53.61
N ALA A 377 16.76 8.40 53.50
CA ALA A 377 17.98 7.92 54.15
C ALA A 377 17.87 7.93 55.67
N VAL A 378 17.32 8.97 56.25
CA VAL A 378 17.08 9.08 57.73
C VAL A 378 16.07 8.00 58.18
N LYS A 379 15.00 7.78 57.44
CA LYS A 379 13.97 6.76 57.73
C LYS A 379 14.41 5.33 57.44
N SER A 380 15.59 5.13 56.81
CA SER A 380 16.11 3.77 56.53
C SER A 380 16.42 3.00 57.83
N GLY A 381 16.48 3.65 58.97
CA GLY A 381 16.81 3.09 60.29
C GLY A 381 18.31 2.93 60.53
N GLY A 382 19.14 3.57 59.71
CA GLY A 382 20.57 3.67 59.93
C GLY A 382 20.96 4.72 60.97
N SER A 383 22.18 4.63 61.51
CA SER A 383 22.73 5.59 62.49
C SER A 383 23.42 6.79 61.82
N LYS A 384 23.71 6.68 60.50
CA LYS A 384 24.49 7.70 59.78
C LYS A 384 23.96 7.89 58.37
N VAL A 385 23.84 9.15 57.96
CA VAL A 385 23.60 9.58 56.58
C VAL A 385 24.76 10.46 56.13
N ASP A 386 25.33 10.16 54.98
CA ASP A 386 26.41 10.93 54.35
C ASP A 386 25.88 11.61 53.09
N VAL A 387 25.94 12.92 53.01
CA VAL A 387 25.56 13.74 51.84
C VAL A 387 26.82 14.33 51.24
N SER A 388 27.21 13.87 50.07
CA SER A 388 28.44 14.34 49.43
C SER A 388 28.17 14.99 48.08
N GLY A 389 28.80 16.13 47.86
CA GLY A 389 28.87 16.82 46.57
C GLY A 389 30.31 16.91 46.10
N ARG A 390 30.64 16.32 44.95
CA ARG A 390 32.02 16.24 44.46
C ARG A 390 32.12 16.66 43.00
N LEU A 391 33.09 17.49 42.70
CA LEU A 391 33.48 17.80 41.33
C LEU A 391 34.30 16.63 40.74
N ILE A 392 33.69 15.80 39.91
CA ILE A 392 34.34 14.61 39.32
C ILE A 392 35.22 15.01 38.14
N SER A 393 34.84 16.03 37.39
CA SER A 393 35.61 16.65 36.32
C SER A 393 35.28 18.15 36.24
N HIS A 394 36.00 18.92 35.43
CA HIS A 394 35.73 20.36 35.24
C HIS A 394 34.27 20.70 34.86
N SER A 395 33.49 19.74 34.37
CA SER A 395 32.13 19.96 33.90
C SER A 395 31.09 19.02 34.49
N ILE A 396 31.46 18.16 35.44
CA ILE A 396 30.55 17.16 36.02
C ILE A 396 30.65 17.21 37.55
N TYR A 397 29.51 17.46 38.15
CA TYR A 397 29.35 17.42 39.60
C TYR A 397 28.50 16.24 40.02
N ARG A 398 28.97 15.42 40.93
CA ARG A 398 28.25 14.27 41.50
C ARG A 398 27.72 14.59 42.87
N ILE A 399 26.42 14.35 43.07
CA ILE A 399 25.80 14.35 44.37
C ILE A 399 25.49 12.92 44.77
N ALA A 400 25.78 12.56 46.00
CA ALA A 400 25.44 11.26 46.55
C ALA A 400 24.87 11.41 47.94
N VAL A 401 23.79 10.69 48.23
CA VAL A 401 23.20 10.49 49.56
C VAL A 401 23.34 9.03 49.93
N SER A 402 24.04 8.73 51.02
CA SER A 402 24.31 7.35 51.43
C SER A 402 23.87 7.16 52.86
N ASP A 403 23.23 6.03 53.16
CA ASP A 403 22.83 5.62 54.51
C ASP A 403 23.40 4.21 54.83
N ASN A 404 23.50 3.91 56.12
CA ASN A 404 23.87 2.60 56.62
C ASN A 404 22.66 1.83 57.18
N GLY A 405 21.48 2.05 56.65
CA GLY A 405 20.22 1.45 57.08
C GLY A 405 19.98 0.06 56.50
N ARG A 406 18.71 -0.28 56.40
CA ARG A 406 18.25 -1.63 56.01
C ARG A 406 18.53 -1.99 54.54
N GLY A 407 18.82 -1.04 53.67
CA GLY A 407 18.97 -1.27 52.24
C GLY A 407 17.65 -1.61 51.54
N ILE A 408 17.76 -1.86 50.26
CA ILE A 408 16.65 -2.19 49.36
C ILE A 408 16.96 -3.51 48.66
N PRO A 409 16.01 -4.50 48.64
CA PRO A 409 16.18 -5.74 47.90
C PRO A 409 16.37 -5.48 46.38
N PRO A 410 17.21 -6.25 45.67
CA PRO A 410 17.48 -6.03 44.25
C PRO A 410 16.24 -6.06 43.37
N GLU A 411 15.25 -6.93 43.69
CA GLU A 411 13.99 -7.04 43.00
C GLU A 411 13.09 -5.81 43.07
N ASP A 412 13.31 -4.96 44.10
CA ASP A 412 12.48 -3.76 44.33
C ASP A 412 13.08 -2.51 43.72
N ILE A 413 14.40 -2.49 43.41
CA ILE A 413 15.12 -1.28 42.93
C ILE A 413 14.46 -0.64 41.69
N GLU A 414 13.96 -1.42 40.76
CA GLU A 414 13.30 -0.90 39.57
C GLU A 414 11.93 -0.26 39.87
N ARG A 415 11.29 -0.67 40.96
CA ARG A 415 9.93 -0.28 41.32
C ARG A 415 9.84 0.82 42.37
N ILE A 416 10.91 1.09 43.13
CA ILE A 416 10.90 2.10 44.21
C ILE A 416 10.56 3.51 43.73
N THR A 417 10.68 3.79 42.42
CA THR A 417 10.31 5.07 41.80
C THR A 417 8.88 5.12 41.35
N GLU A 418 8.13 3.99 41.44
CA GLU A 418 6.69 3.97 41.16
C GLU A 418 5.93 4.67 42.29
N ALA A 419 4.93 5.49 41.97
CA ALA A 419 4.09 6.15 42.97
C ALA A 419 3.33 5.11 43.81
N PHE A 420 3.30 5.34 45.13
CA PHE A 420 2.68 4.45 46.14
C PHE A 420 3.36 3.10 46.33
N TYR A 421 4.54 2.87 45.70
CA TYR A 421 5.28 1.65 45.92
C TYR A 421 6.05 1.71 47.24
N MET A 422 5.95 0.64 48.00
CA MET A 422 6.63 0.50 49.30
C MET A 422 7.12 -0.94 49.46
N VAL A 423 8.40 -1.12 49.78
CA VAL A 423 9.03 -2.44 50.05
C VAL A 423 8.37 -3.12 51.25
N ASP A 424 8.05 -2.35 52.34
CA ASP A 424 7.36 -2.85 53.51
C ASP A 424 6.18 -1.94 53.89
N LYS A 425 4.96 -2.39 53.59
CA LYS A 425 3.71 -1.66 53.85
C LYS A 425 3.33 -1.56 55.32
N SER A 426 3.85 -2.45 56.17
CA SER A 426 3.47 -2.51 57.59
C SER A 426 4.15 -1.44 58.41
N ARG A 427 5.42 -1.18 58.13
CA ARG A 427 6.31 -0.29 58.90
C ARG A 427 6.23 1.16 58.41
N SER A 428 6.03 1.36 57.09
CA SER A 428 5.89 2.70 56.51
C SER A 428 4.62 3.43 56.96
N ARG A 429 3.62 2.70 57.46
CA ARG A 429 2.41 3.31 58.07
C ARG A 429 2.73 4.03 59.40
N SER A 430 3.67 3.54 60.21
CA SER A 430 4.10 4.18 61.44
C SER A 430 5.01 5.39 61.20
N GLU A 431 5.70 5.43 60.05
CA GLU A 431 6.63 6.50 59.67
C GLU A 431 6.00 7.52 58.68
N HIS A 432 4.67 7.50 58.50
CA HIS A 432 3.88 8.45 57.68
C HIS A 432 4.34 8.51 56.18
N GLY A 433 4.97 7.45 55.67
CA GLY A 433 5.41 7.36 54.28
C GLY A 433 4.27 6.92 53.32
N ALA A 434 3.94 7.71 52.32
CA ALA A 434 2.90 7.37 51.33
C ALA A 434 3.47 6.75 50.03
N GLY A 435 4.79 6.47 49.98
CA GLY A 435 5.42 5.95 48.77
C GLY A 435 5.46 6.94 47.59
N LEU A 436 5.34 8.24 47.86
CA LEU A 436 5.38 9.29 46.81
C LEU A 436 6.73 9.99 46.71
N GLY A 437 7.61 9.89 47.73
CA GLY A 437 8.87 10.65 47.78
C GLY A 437 9.82 10.32 46.62
N LEU A 438 10.11 9.03 46.37
CA LEU A 438 11.00 8.63 45.29
C LEU A 438 10.35 8.80 43.89
N ALA A 439 9.03 8.73 43.79
CA ALA A 439 8.32 9.07 42.54
C ALA A 439 8.51 10.56 42.20
N LEU A 440 8.41 11.45 43.22
CA LEU A 440 8.67 12.89 43.09
C LEU A 440 10.14 13.15 42.72
N VAL A 441 11.08 12.49 43.38
CA VAL A 441 12.51 12.53 43.04
C VAL A 441 12.76 12.16 41.59
N SER A 442 12.19 11.06 41.14
CA SER A 442 12.33 10.61 39.74
C SER A 442 11.73 11.60 38.72
N ARG A 443 10.64 12.29 39.11
CA ARG A 443 9.98 13.27 38.25
C ARG A 443 10.81 14.54 38.13
N ILE A 444 11.29 15.08 39.28
CA ILE A 444 12.16 16.28 39.32
C ILE A 444 13.47 16.01 38.58
N ALA A 445 14.09 14.85 38.79
CA ALA A 445 15.31 14.47 38.09
C ALA A 445 15.15 14.47 36.58
N ARG A 446 14.00 13.96 36.05
CA ARG A 446 13.68 14.03 34.62
C ARG A 446 13.59 15.45 34.11
N LEU A 447 12.99 16.35 34.85
CA LEU A 447 12.86 17.76 34.49
C LEU A 447 14.24 18.46 34.42
N HIS A 448 15.17 18.07 35.26
CA HIS A 448 16.55 18.56 35.25
C HIS A 448 17.49 17.74 34.34
N HIS A 449 16.95 16.77 33.53
CA HIS A 449 17.73 15.86 32.68
C HIS A 449 18.80 15.06 33.46
N ILE A 450 18.53 14.78 34.73
CA ILE A 450 19.39 14.02 35.63
C ILE A 450 18.98 12.53 35.60
N LYS A 451 19.98 11.64 35.55
CA LYS A 451 19.78 10.19 35.69
C LYS A 451 20.22 9.80 37.12
N ILE A 452 19.28 9.28 37.91
CA ILE A 452 19.56 8.80 39.26
C ILE A 452 20.02 7.34 39.22
N HIS A 453 21.02 7.03 40.04
CA HIS A 453 21.55 5.68 40.22
C HIS A 453 21.35 5.25 41.66
N TYR A 454 20.94 4.00 41.87
CA TYR A 454 20.68 3.38 43.14
C TYR A 454 21.64 2.21 43.32
N GLU A 455 22.47 2.24 44.38
CA GLU A 455 23.32 1.15 44.79
C GLU A 455 22.88 0.75 46.22
N SER A 456 22.31 -0.46 46.34
CA SER A 456 21.78 -0.89 47.64
C SER A 456 21.95 -2.39 47.81
N GLU A 457 22.22 -2.78 49.06
CA GLU A 457 22.29 -4.15 49.49
C GLU A 457 21.52 -4.30 50.79
N SER A 458 20.66 -5.32 50.87
CA SER A 458 19.81 -5.58 52.02
C SER A 458 20.66 -5.74 53.29
N GLY A 459 20.40 -4.94 54.31
CA GLY A 459 21.13 -4.90 55.58
C GLY A 459 22.43 -4.11 55.61
N LYS A 460 22.86 -3.49 54.48
CA LYS A 460 24.10 -2.67 54.42
C LYS A 460 23.87 -1.21 54.10
N GLY A 461 22.66 -0.81 53.78
CA GLY A 461 22.30 0.56 53.44
C GLY A 461 22.10 0.82 51.96
N THR A 462 21.87 2.07 51.64
CA THR A 462 21.59 2.54 50.26
C THR A 462 22.47 3.73 49.94
N LYS A 463 22.98 3.79 48.71
CA LYS A 463 23.61 4.95 48.12
C LYS A 463 22.85 5.36 46.87
N VAL A 464 22.34 6.58 46.87
CA VAL A 464 21.69 7.20 45.73
C VAL A 464 22.60 8.30 45.22
N TYR A 465 22.94 8.25 43.93
CA TYR A 465 23.80 9.28 43.35
C TYR A 465 23.36 9.65 41.94
N PHE A 466 23.75 10.84 41.51
CA PHE A 466 23.50 11.35 40.17
C PHE A 466 24.55 12.39 39.80
N ASP A 467 24.74 12.51 38.48
CA ASP A 467 25.69 13.45 37.88
C ASP A 467 24.94 14.58 37.20
N MET A 468 25.45 15.80 37.32
CA MET A 468 24.92 16.98 36.66
C MET A 468 26.04 17.82 36.07
N LYS A 469 25.69 18.65 35.09
CA LYS A 469 26.65 19.60 34.50
C LYS A 469 26.94 20.72 35.52
N ALA A 470 28.20 21.04 35.66
CA ALA A 470 28.64 22.09 36.56
C ALA A 470 29.78 22.90 35.94
N GLU A 471 29.95 24.12 36.39
CA GLU A 471 31.12 24.94 36.11
C GLU A 471 31.89 25.12 37.43
N ALA A 472 33.19 24.76 37.41
CA ALA A 472 34.05 24.96 38.54
C ALA A 472 34.19 26.46 38.84
N LEU A 473 34.21 26.83 40.13
CA LEU A 473 34.64 28.17 40.50
C LEU A 473 36.14 28.27 40.19
N ASP A 474 36.50 29.04 39.13
CA ASP A 474 37.88 29.43 38.92
C ASP A 474 38.33 30.17 40.18
N GLU A 475 39.41 29.70 40.83
CA GLU A 475 40.11 30.45 41.88
C GLU A 475 40.54 31.79 41.27
N LYS A 476 39.79 32.85 41.54
CA LYS A 476 40.20 34.22 41.26
C LYS A 476 41.15 34.69 42.28
#